data_843473cc18b0c7ddc1dd8db1e0842ba2
#
_entry.id   843473cc18b0c7ddc1dd8db1e0842ba2
#
_cell.length_a   1.000
_cell.length_b   1.000
_cell.length_c   1.000
_cell.angle_alpha   90.00
_cell.angle_beta   90.00
_cell.angle_gamma   90.00
#
_symmetry.space_group_name_H-M   'P 1'
#
loop_
_entity.id
_entity.type
_entity.pdbx_description
1 polymer ?
#
loop_
_entity_poly.entity_id
_entity_poly.type
_entity_poly.pdbx_seq_one_letter_code
_entity_poly.pdbx_strand_id
1 'polypeptide(L)'
;GGERRSFGERSIAMKILAFESSCDETAVAVVEDGRRVLSDAIASQADLHALYGGVVPELASRKHVEVIAVLTEKALADAGCTRQDIDAVAVTYAPGLIGAVLVGLSFAKSVAYGLGVPLIPVHHVRGHIAANYLAFPELEPPFLALAISGGNTMIVDVRDYTDLEILGATRDDAAGECFDKAARVLGLPYPGGAPMDKLAQQSRGGVYTLPHSHVEGAPLDMSFSGLKTAVVNLAHHAEQVGEPLDAPALARDFAQAVSDTLVPRVMEAAKQSGRTVIVAAGGVAANSVIRADLERACEKAGCRLYLPPLRWCGDNGAMIGAQGYYEYLAGHTAGMDLNAYATRDISE
;
A
#
# COMPACT_ATOMS: atom_id res chain seq x y z
N GLY A 1 -6.59 54.58 24.43
CA GLY A 1 -5.51 53.78 23.92
C GLY A 1 -5.58 52.39 24.49
N GLY A 2 -6.31 51.47 23.82
CA GLY A 2 -6.39 50.09 24.21
C GLY A 2 -5.59 49.28 23.22
N GLU A 3 -4.45 48.76 23.63
CA GLU A 3 -3.68 47.78 22.90
C GLU A 3 -4.43 46.47 22.83
N ARG A 4 -4.92 46.14 21.62
CA ARG A 4 -5.37 44.76 21.31
C ARG A 4 -4.13 43.90 21.17
N ARG A 5 -3.84 43.10 22.17
CA ARG A 5 -2.91 41.98 22.05
C ARG A 5 -3.58 40.95 21.13
N SER A 6 -3.06 40.80 19.92
CA SER A 6 -3.37 39.67 19.05
C SER A 6 -2.73 38.43 19.66
N PHE A 7 -3.51 37.62 20.37
CA PHE A 7 -3.15 36.25 20.65
C PHE A 7 -3.25 35.51 19.32
N GLY A 8 -2.11 35.25 18.70
CA GLY A 8 -2.02 34.26 17.63
C GLY A 8 -2.52 32.94 18.20
N GLU A 9 -3.69 32.49 17.76
CA GLU A 9 -4.15 31.13 17.96
C GLU A 9 -3.12 30.22 17.33
N ARG A 10 -2.23 29.64 18.13
CA ARG A 10 -1.48 28.47 17.72
C ARG A 10 -2.53 27.39 17.53
N SER A 11 -2.84 27.05 16.28
CA SER A 11 -3.58 25.84 15.97
C SER A 11 -2.90 24.70 16.72
N ILE A 12 -3.62 24.08 17.65
CA ILE A 12 -3.08 22.95 18.41
C ILE A 12 -2.92 21.80 17.42
N ALA A 13 -1.69 21.33 17.22
CA ALA A 13 -1.40 20.22 16.32
C ALA A 13 -2.12 18.95 16.78
N MET A 14 -2.81 18.27 15.84
CA MET A 14 -3.56 17.04 16.09
C MET A 14 -2.65 15.84 15.99
N LYS A 15 -2.54 15.06 17.07
CA LYS A 15 -1.78 13.81 17.12
C LYS A 15 -2.71 12.61 17.04
N ILE A 16 -2.49 11.79 16.00
CA ILE A 16 -3.25 10.58 15.75
C ILE A 16 -2.37 9.37 16.04
N LEU A 17 -2.87 8.47 16.88
CA LEU A 17 -2.31 7.13 17.08
C LEU A 17 -2.95 6.21 16.06
N ALA A 18 -2.14 5.61 15.19
CA ALA A 18 -2.60 4.84 14.04
C ALA A 18 -2.16 3.39 14.09
N PHE A 19 -3.06 2.48 13.70
CA PHE A 19 -2.88 1.04 13.72
C PHE A 19 -3.10 0.43 12.33
N GLU A 20 -2.18 -0.44 11.92
CA GLU A 20 -2.28 -1.25 10.70
C GLU A 20 -1.96 -2.70 11.03
N SER A 21 -2.88 -3.62 10.74
CA SER A 21 -2.70 -5.05 10.93
C SER A 21 -3.41 -5.90 9.88
N SER A 22 -3.56 -5.37 8.66
CA SER A 22 -4.41 -6.00 7.63
C SER A 22 -3.84 -7.29 7.02
N CYS A 23 -2.55 -7.55 7.14
CA CYS A 23 -1.88 -8.74 6.60
C CYS A 23 -0.82 -9.29 7.57
N ASP A 24 0.46 -9.16 7.24
CA ASP A 24 1.57 -9.78 7.97
C ASP A 24 2.49 -8.79 8.72
N GLU A 25 2.22 -7.51 8.64
CA GLU A 25 2.84 -6.50 9.49
C GLU A 25 1.87 -6.03 10.58
N THR A 26 2.38 -5.91 11.81
CA THR A 26 1.74 -5.11 12.85
C THR A 26 2.45 -3.78 12.92
N ALA A 27 1.75 -2.69 12.70
CA ALA A 27 2.34 -1.36 12.72
C ALA A 27 1.53 -0.40 13.58
N VAL A 28 2.23 0.43 14.35
CA VAL A 28 1.65 1.48 15.18
C VAL A 28 2.50 2.74 15.01
N ALA A 29 1.84 3.86 14.75
CA ALA A 29 2.50 5.12 14.51
C ALA A 29 1.81 6.28 15.24
N VAL A 30 2.55 7.36 15.46
CA VAL A 30 1.99 8.66 15.86
C VAL A 30 2.28 9.65 14.74
N VAL A 31 1.22 10.24 14.20
CA VAL A 31 1.29 11.20 13.10
C VAL A 31 0.61 12.51 13.51
N GLU A 32 1.29 13.62 13.25
CA GLU A 32 0.82 14.96 13.56
C GLU A 32 0.32 15.66 12.28
N ASP A 33 -0.92 16.15 12.33
CA ASP A 33 -1.56 16.91 11.24
C ASP A 33 -1.54 16.18 9.88
N GLY A 34 -1.50 14.86 9.89
CA GLY A 34 -1.52 14.02 8.69
C GLY A 34 -0.26 14.05 7.83
N ARG A 35 0.75 14.84 8.21
CA ARG A 35 1.96 15.06 7.41
C ARG A 35 3.26 14.77 8.15
N ARG A 36 3.29 14.93 9.46
CA ARG A 36 4.50 14.79 10.26
C ARG A 36 4.48 13.48 11.02
N VAL A 37 5.42 12.60 10.71
CA VAL A 37 5.59 11.32 11.40
C VAL A 37 6.41 11.57 12.68
N LEU A 38 5.80 11.34 13.83
CA LEU A 38 6.48 11.40 15.13
C LEU A 38 7.09 10.05 15.50
N SER A 39 6.45 8.97 15.10
CA SER A 39 6.94 7.59 15.21
C SER A 39 6.27 6.66 14.22
N ASP A 40 6.93 5.56 13.89
CA ASP A 40 6.38 4.48 13.07
C ASP A 40 7.08 3.16 13.46
N ALA A 41 6.41 2.39 14.29
CA ALA A 41 6.93 1.13 14.81
C ALA A 41 6.28 -0.05 14.06
N ILE A 42 7.10 -0.93 13.48
CA ILE A 42 6.66 -2.04 12.65
C ILE A 42 7.25 -3.34 13.17
N ALA A 43 6.40 -4.36 13.32
CA ALA A 43 6.79 -5.75 13.57
C ALA A 43 6.36 -6.61 12.37
N SER A 44 7.32 -7.06 11.57
CA SER A 44 7.07 -7.92 10.41
C SER A 44 7.02 -9.39 10.80
N GLN A 45 6.14 -10.13 10.15
CA GLN A 45 6.01 -11.59 10.26
C GLN A 45 6.59 -12.31 9.04
N ALA A 46 7.34 -11.61 8.17
CA ALA A 46 7.84 -12.16 6.91
C ALA A 46 8.62 -13.46 7.10
N ASP A 47 9.51 -13.50 8.10
CA ASP A 47 10.31 -14.70 8.40
C ASP A 47 9.46 -15.90 8.81
N LEU A 48 8.39 -15.66 9.57
CA LEU A 48 7.44 -16.71 9.97
C LEU A 48 6.72 -17.29 8.75
N HIS A 49 6.18 -16.42 7.90
CA HIS A 49 5.40 -16.85 6.74
C HIS A 49 6.27 -17.40 5.61
N ALA A 50 7.56 -17.03 5.55
CA ALA A 50 8.53 -17.59 4.61
C ALA A 50 8.65 -19.12 4.76
N LEU A 51 8.51 -19.66 5.96
CA LEU A 51 8.52 -21.10 6.24
C LEU A 51 7.40 -21.86 5.51
N TYR A 52 6.30 -21.17 5.20
CA TYR A 52 5.12 -21.73 4.53
C TYR A 52 4.99 -21.28 3.06
N GLY A 53 5.94 -20.47 2.58
CA GLY A 53 5.93 -19.93 1.22
C GLY A 53 4.88 -18.84 0.96
N GLY A 54 4.28 -18.27 2.00
CA GLY A 54 3.29 -17.20 1.94
C GLY A 54 2.51 -17.06 3.24
N VAL A 55 1.67 -16.03 3.32
CA VAL A 55 0.93 -15.70 4.55
C VAL A 55 -0.05 -16.81 4.93
N VAL A 56 0.00 -17.23 6.19
CA VAL A 56 -0.97 -18.11 6.83
C VAL A 56 -1.88 -17.27 7.72
N PRO A 57 -3.16 -17.06 7.35
CA PRO A 57 -4.03 -16.07 8.00
C PRO A 57 -4.20 -16.26 9.51
N GLU A 58 -4.33 -17.49 9.98
CA GLU A 58 -4.49 -17.76 11.41
C GLU A 58 -3.24 -17.42 12.21
N LEU A 59 -2.05 -17.73 11.68
CA LEU A 59 -0.79 -17.38 12.32
C LEU A 59 -0.59 -15.87 12.34
N ALA A 60 -0.97 -15.17 11.27
CA ALA A 60 -0.92 -13.71 11.20
C ALA A 60 -1.77 -13.09 12.31
N SER A 61 -3.02 -13.52 12.47
CA SER A 61 -3.92 -13.02 13.51
C SER A 61 -3.36 -13.21 14.92
N ARG A 62 -2.83 -14.39 15.22
CA ARG A 62 -2.21 -14.69 16.51
C ARG A 62 -1.01 -13.79 16.80
N LYS A 63 -0.16 -13.57 15.80
CA LYS A 63 1.04 -12.75 15.97
C LYS A 63 0.70 -11.28 16.22
N HIS A 64 -0.33 -10.74 15.58
CA HIS A 64 -0.81 -9.39 15.85
C HIS A 64 -1.23 -9.21 17.33
N VAL A 65 -1.96 -10.18 17.87
CA VAL A 65 -2.38 -10.17 19.29
C VAL A 65 -1.18 -10.10 20.22
N GLU A 66 -0.12 -10.87 19.92
CA GLU A 66 1.07 -10.94 20.78
C GLU A 66 1.84 -9.62 20.86
N VAL A 67 1.89 -8.84 19.77
CA VAL A 67 2.83 -7.73 19.67
C VAL A 67 2.19 -6.35 19.72
N ILE A 68 0.89 -6.21 19.47
CA ILE A 68 0.25 -4.90 19.25
C ILE A 68 0.34 -3.97 20.46
N ALA A 69 0.18 -4.51 21.68
CA ALA A 69 0.24 -3.70 22.91
C ALA A 69 1.66 -3.16 23.16
N VAL A 70 2.67 -4.01 23.03
CA VAL A 70 4.07 -3.63 23.21
C VAL A 70 4.49 -2.62 22.13
N LEU A 71 4.06 -2.85 20.90
CA LEU A 71 4.36 -1.97 19.78
C LEU A 71 3.71 -0.58 19.95
N THR A 72 2.53 -0.53 20.57
CA THR A 72 1.85 0.74 20.91
C THR A 72 2.66 1.56 21.92
N GLU A 73 3.14 0.93 22.99
CA GLU A 73 3.99 1.60 23.98
C GLU A 73 5.31 2.09 23.34
N LYS A 74 5.90 1.28 22.47
CA LYS A 74 7.09 1.67 21.70
C LYS A 74 6.82 2.90 20.80
N ALA A 75 5.71 2.91 20.07
CA ALA A 75 5.35 4.02 19.19
C ALA A 75 5.15 5.33 19.97
N LEU A 76 4.49 5.27 21.13
CA LEU A 76 4.32 6.43 22.01
C LEU A 76 5.66 6.92 22.55
N ALA A 77 6.51 6.02 23.04
CA ALA A 77 7.84 6.36 23.56
C ALA A 77 8.73 7.00 22.48
N ASP A 78 8.78 6.40 21.29
CA ASP A 78 9.57 6.91 20.16
C ASP A 78 9.08 8.30 19.70
N ALA A 79 7.78 8.57 19.82
CA ALA A 79 7.19 9.89 19.53
C ALA A 79 7.40 10.92 20.63
N GLY A 80 7.90 10.53 21.80
CA GLY A 80 7.98 11.40 22.97
C GLY A 80 6.60 11.80 23.51
N CYS A 81 5.58 10.94 23.28
CA CYS A 81 4.20 11.18 23.67
C CYS A 81 3.78 10.27 24.82
N THR A 82 2.82 10.77 25.61
CA THR A 82 2.02 9.96 26.52
C THR A 82 0.67 9.63 25.87
N ARG A 83 -0.09 8.74 26.47
CA ARG A 83 -1.46 8.41 26.01
C ARG A 83 -2.38 9.63 26.00
N GLN A 84 -2.19 10.57 26.93
CA GLN A 84 -2.96 11.79 27.06
C GLN A 84 -2.68 12.82 25.97
N ASP A 85 -1.57 12.68 25.25
CA ASP A 85 -1.23 13.56 24.13
C ASP A 85 -1.98 13.19 22.83
N ILE A 86 -2.65 12.05 22.80
CA ILE A 86 -3.34 11.52 21.62
C ILE A 86 -4.73 12.13 21.51
N ASP A 87 -5.03 12.71 20.33
CA ASP A 87 -6.28 13.40 20.04
C ASP A 87 -7.32 12.53 19.32
N ALA A 88 -6.86 11.49 18.61
CA ALA A 88 -7.72 10.52 17.93
C ALA A 88 -6.95 9.21 17.65
N VAL A 89 -7.70 8.15 17.39
CA VAL A 89 -7.19 6.83 17.01
C VAL A 89 -7.67 6.50 15.60
N ALA A 90 -6.74 6.24 14.69
CA ALA A 90 -7.03 5.76 13.35
C ALA A 90 -6.67 4.27 13.23
N VAL A 91 -7.45 3.52 12.47
CA VAL A 91 -7.23 2.09 12.29
C VAL A 91 -7.69 1.62 10.94
N THR A 92 -6.94 0.73 10.33
CA THR A 92 -7.35 0.00 9.14
C THR A 92 -8.53 -0.92 9.48
N TYR A 93 -9.67 -0.72 8.81
CA TYR A 93 -10.87 -1.53 9.01
C TYR A 93 -11.20 -2.42 7.81
N ALA A 94 -10.61 -2.15 6.66
CA ALA A 94 -10.79 -2.85 5.38
C ALA A 94 -9.76 -2.35 4.33
N PRO A 95 -9.52 -3.09 3.25
CA PRO A 95 -9.64 -4.54 3.15
C PRO A 95 -8.43 -5.24 3.78
N GLY A 96 -8.53 -6.56 3.95
CA GLY A 96 -7.42 -7.37 4.44
C GLY A 96 -7.85 -8.77 4.87
N LEU A 97 -6.94 -9.50 5.49
CA LEU A 97 -7.26 -10.77 6.13
C LEU A 97 -8.17 -10.49 7.32
N ILE A 98 -9.40 -11.01 7.28
CA ILE A 98 -10.45 -10.62 8.24
C ILE A 98 -10.04 -10.75 9.70
N GLY A 99 -9.40 -11.86 10.07
CA GLY A 99 -8.91 -12.08 11.43
C GLY A 99 -7.81 -11.10 11.84
N ALA A 100 -6.90 -10.79 10.94
CA ALA A 100 -5.82 -9.83 11.14
C ALA A 100 -6.38 -8.40 11.31
N VAL A 101 -7.24 -7.96 10.42
CA VAL A 101 -7.91 -6.65 10.51
C VAL A 101 -8.68 -6.54 11.83
N LEU A 102 -9.40 -7.58 12.22
CA LEU A 102 -10.20 -7.60 13.45
C LEU A 102 -9.34 -7.41 14.71
N VAL A 103 -8.13 -7.94 14.75
CA VAL A 103 -7.22 -7.74 15.90
C VAL A 103 -6.87 -6.27 16.08
N GLY A 104 -6.39 -5.61 15.04
CA GLY A 104 -6.06 -4.19 15.08
C GLY A 104 -7.25 -3.31 15.39
N LEU A 105 -8.39 -3.59 14.76
CA LEU A 105 -9.63 -2.85 14.98
C LEU A 105 -10.13 -2.97 16.43
N SER A 106 -10.14 -4.18 16.98
CA SER A 106 -10.59 -4.41 18.37
C SER A 106 -9.68 -3.71 19.38
N PHE A 107 -8.36 -3.75 19.14
CA PHE A 107 -7.41 -3.05 19.98
C PHE A 107 -7.58 -1.53 19.89
N ALA A 108 -7.70 -0.99 18.68
CA ALA A 108 -7.90 0.44 18.45
C ALA A 108 -9.21 0.96 19.08
N LYS A 109 -10.30 0.21 18.96
CA LYS A 109 -11.56 0.53 19.66
C LYS A 109 -11.37 0.65 21.17
N SER A 110 -10.66 -0.31 21.76
CA SER A 110 -10.39 -0.32 23.21
C SER A 110 -9.56 0.89 23.63
N VAL A 111 -8.55 1.25 22.84
CA VAL A 111 -7.71 2.43 23.10
C VAL A 111 -8.52 3.71 22.97
N ALA A 112 -9.27 3.87 21.88
CA ALA A 112 -10.12 5.06 21.67
C ALA A 112 -11.15 5.24 22.80
N TYR A 113 -11.81 4.15 23.21
CA TYR A 113 -12.75 4.16 24.31
C TYR A 113 -12.08 4.55 25.63
N GLY A 114 -10.95 3.91 25.95
CA GLY A 114 -10.22 4.19 27.19
C GLY A 114 -9.66 5.61 27.29
N LEU A 115 -9.28 6.20 26.17
CA LEU A 115 -8.81 7.59 26.09
C LEU A 115 -9.95 8.63 25.94
N GLY A 116 -11.14 8.20 25.59
CA GLY A 116 -12.25 9.09 25.31
C GLY A 116 -12.05 9.95 24.07
N VAL A 117 -11.38 9.42 23.04
CA VAL A 117 -11.06 10.12 21.79
C VAL A 117 -11.79 9.49 20.60
N PRO A 118 -11.98 10.22 19.49
CA PRO A 118 -12.60 9.69 18.29
C PRO A 118 -11.86 8.50 17.71
N LEU A 119 -12.62 7.55 17.14
CA LEU A 119 -12.15 6.43 16.33
C LEU A 119 -12.35 6.75 14.86
N ILE A 120 -11.30 6.63 14.06
CA ILE A 120 -11.30 6.96 12.64
C ILE A 120 -11.07 5.69 11.82
N PRO A 121 -12.07 5.22 11.05
CA PRO A 121 -11.88 4.10 10.13
C PRO A 121 -11.08 4.53 8.91
N VAL A 122 -10.07 3.75 8.53
CA VAL A 122 -9.24 4.04 7.37
C VAL A 122 -9.20 2.82 6.45
N HIS A 123 -9.49 3.06 5.17
CA HIS A 123 -9.32 2.08 4.13
C HIS A 123 -7.81 1.88 3.85
N HIS A 124 -7.36 0.63 3.88
CA HIS A 124 -5.93 0.27 3.73
C HIS A 124 -5.28 0.88 2.48
N VAL A 125 -5.96 0.81 1.34
CA VAL A 125 -5.41 1.35 0.08
C VAL A 125 -5.42 2.88 0.05
N ARG A 126 -6.40 3.54 0.67
CA ARG A 126 -6.33 5.00 0.90
C ARG A 126 -5.09 5.36 1.72
N GLY A 127 -4.76 4.52 2.70
CA GLY A 127 -3.52 4.66 3.48
C GLY A 127 -2.27 4.60 2.62
N HIS A 128 -2.15 3.62 1.73
CA HIS A 128 -1.03 3.53 0.80
C HIS A 128 -0.87 4.79 -0.07
N ILE A 129 -1.96 5.32 -0.58
CA ILE A 129 -1.95 6.58 -1.34
C ILE A 129 -1.47 7.72 -0.44
N ALA A 130 -1.99 7.81 0.78
CA ALA A 130 -1.65 8.86 1.76
C ALA A 130 -0.20 8.81 2.26
N ALA A 131 0.50 7.68 2.13
CA ALA A 131 1.93 7.60 2.42
C ALA A 131 2.74 8.65 1.64
N ASN A 132 2.27 9.02 0.46
CA ASN A 132 2.89 10.07 -0.35
C ASN A 132 2.75 11.48 0.26
N TYR A 133 1.73 11.73 1.08
CA TYR A 133 1.60 12.99 1.81
C TYR A 133 2.68 13.15 2.88
N LEU A 134 3.19 12.04 3.40
CA LEU A 134 4.31 12.03 4.36
C LEU A 134 5.64 12.35 3.69
N ALA A 135 5.83 11.85 2.46
CA ALA A 135 7.05 12.00 1.69
C ALA A 135 7.14 13.35 0.98
N PHE A 136 6.00 13.89 0.55
CA PHE A 136 5.89 15.07 -0.31
C PHE A 136 4.93 16.09 0.30
N PRO A 137 5.44 17.04 1.11
CA PRO A 137 4.59 18.04 1.79
C PRO A 137 3.75 18.90 0.84
N GLU A 138 4.19 19.06 -0.40
CA GLU A 138 3.52 19.84 -1.45
C GLU A 138 2.41 19.08 -2.17
N LEU A 139 2.34 17.76 -2.00
CA LEU A 139 1.35 16.94 -2.71
C LEU A 139 -0.04 17.15 -2.13
N GLU A 140 -0.94 17.57 -2.99
CA GLU A 140 -2.36 17.77 -2.69
C GLU A 140 -3.22 17.21 -3.82
N PRO A 141 -4.44 16.72 -3.54
CA PRO A 141 -5.41 16.39 -4.60
C PRO A 141 -5.77 17.63 -5.44
N PRO A 142 -6.20 17.46 -6.70
CA PRO A 142 -6.45 16.19 -7.35
C PRO A 142 -5.21 15.59 -8.01
N PHE A 143 -5.16 14.26 -8.06
CA PHE A 143 -4.14 13.52 -8.80
C PHE A 143 -4.63 12.11 -9.16
N LEU A 144 -3.91 11.45 -10.04
CA LEU A 144 -4.15 10.05 -10.38
C LEU A 144 -3.19 9.16 -9.58
N ALA A 145 -3.71 8.14 -8.92
CA ALA A 145 -2.90 7.18 -8.18
C ALA A 145 -2.87 5.82 -8.86
N LEU A 146 -1.68 5.24 -8.96
CA LEU A 146 -1.48 3.83 -9.25
C LEU A 146 -1.17 3.11 -7.93
N ALA A 147 -2.16 2.43 -7.36
CA ALA A 147 -2.03 1.67 -6.13
C ALA A 147 -1.76 0.20 -6.47
N ILE A 148 -0.56 -0.28 -6.14
CA ILE A 148 -0.07 -1.63 -6.47
C ILE A 148 0.57 -2.28 -5.25
N SER A 149 -0.10 -3.27 -4.71
CA SER A 149 0.34 -3.98 -3.50
C SER A 149 0.20 -5.50 -3.66
N GLY A 150 0.43 -6.23 -2.58
CA GLY A 150 0.25 -7.68 -2.53
C GLY A 150 -1.18 -8.12 -2.85
N GLY A 151 -2.17 -7.40 -2.36
CA GLY A 151 -3.59 -7.76 -2.49
C GLY A 151 -4.42 -6.83 -3.38
N ASN A 152 -3.86 -5.70 -3.85
CA ASN A 152 -4.62 -4.68 -4.59
C ASN A 152 -3.83 -4.14 -5.77
N THR A 153 -4.50 -3.97 -6.90
CA THR A 153 -3.95 -3.31 -8.08
C THR A 153 -5.06 -2.50 -8.74
N MET A 154 -4.93 -1.17 -8.69
CA MET A 154 -5.96 -0.28 -9.22
C MET A 154 -5.39 1.08 -9.63
N ILE A 155 -6.11 1.73 -10.54
CA ILE A 155 -5.91 3.11 -10.96
C ILE A 155 -7.05 3.92 -10.36
N VAL A 156 -6.70 4.94 -9.57
CA VAL A 156 -7.66 5.70 -8.78
C VAL A 156 -7.56 7.19 -9.11
N ASP A 157 -8.69 7.80 -9.44
CA ASP A 157 -8.80 9.25 -9.49
C ASP A 157 -9.03 9.78 -8.08
N VAL A 158 -8.03 10.44 -7.52
CA VAL A 158 -8.10 11.08 -6.21
C VAL A 158 -8.53 12.53 -6.43
N ARG A 159 -9.84 12.78 -6.37
CA ARG A 159 -10.43 14.10 -6.60
C ARG A 159 -10.24 15.02 -5.41
N ASP A 160 -10.30 14.46 -4.22
CA ASP A 160 -10.01 15.11 -2.95
C ASP A 160 -9.49 14.05 -1.97
N TYR A 161 -9.07 14.43 -0.79
CA TYR A 161 -8.47 13.53 0.22
C TYR A 161 -9.37 12.34 0.59
N THR A 162 -10.68 12.50 0.49
CA THR A 162 -11.67 11.45 0.80
C THR A 162 -12.68 11.20 -0.33
N ASP A 163 -12.45 11.77 -1.50
CA ASP A 163 -13.25 11.55 -2.70
C ASP A 163 -12.40 10.84 -3.76
N LEU A 164 -12.51 9.51 -3.82
CA LEU A 164 -11.73 8.63 -4.67
C LEU A 164 -12.64 7.79 -5.56
N GLU A 165 -12.24 7.63 -6.83
CA GLU A 165 -12.96 6.82 -7.81
C GLU A 165 -12.00 5.85 -8.50
N ILE A 166 -12.37 4.58 -8.58
CA ILE A 166 -11.61 3.57 -9.33
C ILE A 166 -11.87 3.76 -10.82
N LEU A 167 -10.83 4.01 -11.61
CA LEU A 167 -10.92 4.09 -13.07
C LEU A 167 -10.58 2.76 -13.75
N GLY A 168 -9.76 1.94 -13.13
CA GLY A 168 -9.40 0.62 -13.58
C GLY A 168 -8.84 -0.22 -12.45
N ALA A 169 -9.02 -1.52 -12.52
CA ALA A 169 -8.53 -2.46 -11.51
C ALA A 169 -8.23 -3.83 -12.10
N THR A 170 -7.46 -4.64 -11.38
CA THR A 170 -7.31 -6.05 -11.75
C THR A 170 -8.63 -6.81 -11.60
N ARG A 171 -8.89 -7.72 -12.54
CA ARG A 171 -10.06 -8.62 -12.54
C ARG A 171 -9.79 -9.95 -11.84
N ASP A 172 -8.53 -10.23 -11.52
CA ASP A 172 -8.08 -11.47 -10.92
C ASP A 172 -6.95 -11.22 -9.91
N ASP A 173 -5.79 -11.83 -10.08
CA ASP A 173 -4.65 -11.67 -9.16
C ASP A 173 -4.16 -10.22 -9.13
N ALA A 174 -3.75 -9.75 -7.97
CA ALA A 174 -3.01 -8.49 -7.85
C ALA A 174 -1.57 -8.65 -8.36
N ALA A 175 -0.96 -7.54 -8.81
CA ALA A 175 0.41 -7.56 -9.31
C ALA A 175 1.42 -8.09 -8.28
N GLY A 176 1.30 -7.70 -7.02
CA GLY A 176 2.19 -8.19 -5.96
C GLY A 176 2.06 -9.69 -5.69
N GLU A 177 0.85 -10.21 -5.72
CA GLU A 177 0.59 -11.65 -5.63
C GLU A 177 1.25 -12.41 -6.79
N CYS A 178 1.21 -11.86 -7.99
CA CYS A 178 1.88 -12.46 -9.15
C CYS A 178 3.41 -12.45 -9.01
N PHE A 179 3.99 -11.39 -8.48
CA PHE A 179 5.43 -11.35 -8.18
C PHE A 179 5.82 -12.42 -7.16
N ASP A 180 5.04 -12.60 -6.09
CA ASP A 180 5.31 -13.62 -5.07
C ASP A 180 5.23 -15.04 -5.66
N LYS A 181 4.24 -15.30 -6.49
CA LYS A 181 4.08 -16.60 -7.17
C LYS A 181 5.20 -16.88 -8.17
N ALA A 182 5.60 -15.90 -8.98
CA ALA A 182 6.72 -16.02 -9.90
C ALA A 182 8.05 -16.22 -9.15
N ALA A 183 8.27 -15.50 -8.08
CA ALA A 183 9.44 -15.66 -7.21
C ALA A 183 9.51 -17.07 -6.64
N ARG A 184 8.40 -17.61 -6.18
CA ARG A 184 8.32 -19.00 -5.68
C ARG A 184 8.70 -20.03 -6.74
N VAL A 185 8.24 -19.86 -7.97
CA VAL A 185 8.62 -20.73 -9.10
C VAL A 185 10.11 -20.68 -9.36
N LEU A 186 10.76 -19.54 -9.20
CA LEU A 186 12.20 -19.35 -9.34
C LEU A 186 13.00 -19.77 -8.09
N GLY A 187 12.36 -20.30 -7.07
CA GLY A 187 13.02 -20.70 -5.81
C GLY A 187 13.49 -19.53 -4.95
N LEU A 188 12.94 -18.33 -5.16
CA LEU A 188 13.25 -17.14 -4.37
C LEU A 188 12.45 -17.11 -3.05
N PRO A 189 12.98 -16.45 -2.02
CA PRO A 189 12.29 -16.36 -0.72
C PRO A 189 11.04 -15.49 -0.78
N TYR A 190 10.13 -15.72 0.17
CA TYR A 190 8.99 -14.82 0.45
C TYR A 190 9.43 -13.73 1.47
N PRO A 191 8.99 -12.46 1.30
CA PRO A 191 8.24 -11.91 0.16
C PRO A 191 9.09 -11.78 -1.10
N GLY A 192 8.48 -12.08 -2.26
CA GLY A 192 9.20 -12.26 -3.52
C GLY A 192 9.58 -10.98 -4.27
N GLY A 193 8.96 -9.82 -3.95
CA GLY A 193 9.13 -8.61 -4.74
C GLY A 193 10.56 -8.09 -4.80
N ALA A 194 11.22 -7.91 -3.65
CA ALA A 194 12.59 -7.41 -3.60
C ALA A 194 13.62 -8.41 -4.18
N PRO A 195 13.57 -9.72 -3.88
CA PRO A 195 14.43 -10.71 -4.53
C PRO A 195 14.23 -10.77 -6.05
N MET A 196 13.00 -10.70 -6.54
CA MET A 196 12.71 -10.64 -7.98
C MET A 196 13.32 -9.41 -8.64
N ASP A 197 13.18 -8.25 -8.03
CA ASP A 197 13.74 -7.01 -8.56
C ASP A 197 15.27 -7.05 -8.61
N LYS A 198 15.91 -7.54 -7.56
CA LYS A 198 17.37 -7.73 -7.51
C LYS A 198 17.86 -8.69 -8.60
N LEU A 199 17.13 -9.78 -8.81
CA LEU A 199 17.47 -10.76 -9.85
C LEU A 199 17.29 -10.17 -11.25
N ALA A 200 16.19 -9.43 -11.48
CA ALA A 200 15.90 -8.77 -12.75
C ALA A 200 16.97 -7.75 -13.17
N GLN A 201 17.61 -7.09 -12.22
CA GLN A 201 18.69 -6.15 -12.50
C GLN A 201 19.95 -6.81 -13.06
N GLN A 202 20.09 -8.11 -12.98
CA GLN A 202 21.22 -8.89 -13.53
C GLN A 202 21.04 -9.22 -15.01
N SER A 203 19.92 -8.89 -15.64
CA SER A 203 19.62 -9.16 -17.03
C SER A 203 18.97 -7.95 -17.72
N ARG A 204 19.14 -7.89 -19.03
CA ARG A 204 18.41 -6.92 -19.88
C ARG A 204 17.07 -7.47 -20.36
N GLY A 205 16.75 -8.74 -20.11
CA GLY A 205 15.56 -9.40 -20.60
C GLY A 205 15.58 -9.70 -22.09
N GLY A 206 14.37 -9.84 -22.67
CA GLY A 206 14.20 -10.13 -24.09
C GLY A 206 14.39 -11.61 -24.46
N VAL A 207 14.36 -12.49 -23.48
CA VAL A 207 14.53 -13.95 -23.66
C VAL A 207 13.18 -14.66 -23.70
N TYR A 208 12.27 -14.28 -22.81
CA TYR A 208 10.95 -14.92 -22.68
C TYR A 208 9.85 -14.01 -23.19
N THR A 209 8.95 -14.55 -24.00
CA THR A 209 7.72 -13.88 -24.42
C THR A 209 6.60 -14.24 -23.46
N LEU A 210 6.10 -13.25 -22.74
CA LEU A 210 5.03 -13.42 -21.76
C LEU A 210 3.73 -12.77 -22.29
N PRO A 211 2.55 -13.27 -21.89
CA PRO A 211 1.29 -12.76 -22.39
C PRO A 211 1.02 -11.35 -21.91
N HIS A 212 0.35 -10.57 -22.76
CA HIS A 212 -0.14 -9.24 -22.42
C HIS A 212 -1.58 -9.32 -21.88
N SER A 213 -1.86 -8.46 -20.89
CA SER A 213 -3.21 -8.33 -20.34
C SER A 213 -4.14 -7.65 -21.34
N HIS A 214 -5.35 -8.22 -21.49
CA HIS A 214 -6.44 -7.61 -22.21
C HIS A 214 -7.77 -7.96 -21.50
N VAL A 215 -8.59 -6.92 -21.26
CA VAL A 215 -9.95 -7.08 -20.72
C VAL A 215 -10.91 -6.43 -21.70
N GLU A 216 -11.73 -7.26 -22.34
CA GLU A 216 -12.68 -6.81 -23.36
C GLU A 216 -13.70 -5.83 -22.75
N GLY A 217 -13.92 -4.70 -23.43
CA GLY A 217 -14.88 -3.68 -23.00
C GLY A 217 -14.46 -2.84 -21.79
N ALA A 218 -13.29 -3.10 -21.21
CA ALA A 218 -12.77 -2.37 -20.07
C ALA A 218 -11.25 -2.10 -20.24
N PRO A 219 -10.87 -1.10 -21.06
CA PRO A 219 -9.47 -0.91 -21.47
C PRO A 219 -8.52 -0.49 -20.35
N LEU A 220 -9.03 0.04 -19.23
CA LEU A 220 -8.22 0.39 -18.06
C LEU A 220 -8.12 -0.75 -17.03
N ASP A 221 -8.96 -1.78 -17.15
CA ASP A 221 -8.87 -2.95 -16.30
C ASP A 221 -7.71 -3.88 -16.72
N MET A 222 -7.28 -4.70 -15.79
CA MET A 222 -6.09 -5.55 -15.91
C MET A 222 -6.41 -6.99 -15.53
N SER A 223 -5.58 -7.92 -16.03
CA SER A 223 -5.57 -9.32 -15.64
C SER A 223 -4.12 -9.81 -15.52
N PHE A 224 -3.78 -10.48 -14.45
CA PHE A 224 -2.45 -11.02 -14.19
C PHE A 224 -2.40 -12.55 -14.07
N SER A 225 -3.55 -13.22 -14.06
CA SER A 225 -3.63 -14.68 -13.94
C SER A 225 -2.95 -15.41 -15.10
N GLY A 226 -3.08 -14.88 -16.32
CA GLY A 226 -2.41 -15.44 -17.50
C GLY A 226 -0.89 -15.36 -17.41
N LEU A 227 -0.37 -14.28 -16.87
CA LEU A 227 1.06 -14.07 -16.65
C LEU A 227 1.63 -15.07 -15.63
N LYS A 228 0.93 -15.28 -14.53
CA LYS A 228 1.26 -16.30 -13.52
C LYS A 228 1.32 -17.70 -14.15
N THR A 229 0.29 -18.06 -14.89
CA THR A 229 0.19 -19.37 -15.56
C THR A 229 1.33 -19.59 -16.56
N ALA A 230 1.69 -18.56 -17.32
CA ALA A 230 2.81 -18.62 -18.25
C ALA A 230 4.14 -18.92 -17.56
N VAL A 231 4.42 -18.32 -16.43
CA VAL A 231 5.67 -18.57 -15.66
C VAL A 231 5.68 -20.00 -15.11
N VAL A 232 4.57 -20.50 -14.57
CA VAL A 232 4.45 -21.89 -14.11
C VAL A 232 4.69 -22.87 -15.25
N ASN A 233 4.10 -22.63 -16.43
CA ASN A 233 4.27 -23.49 -17.60
C ASN A 233 5.71 -23.49 -18.11
N LEU A 234 6.39 -22.35 -18.10
CA LEU A 234 7.82 -22.26 -18.46
C LEU A 234 8.69 -23.09 -17.54
N ALA A 235 8.42 -23.03 -16.23
CA ALA A 235 9.16 -23.84 -15.24
C ALA A 235 8.95 -25.34 -15.44
N HIS A 236 7.71 -25.78 -15.64
CA HIS A 236 7.40 -27.18 -15.91
C HIS A 236 8.04 -27.68 -17.23
N HIS A 237 8.02 -26.85 -18.28
CA HIS A 237 8.66 -27.20 -19.53
C HIS A 237 10.18 -27.36 -19.36
N ALA A 238 10.83 -26.43 -18.66
CA ALA A 238 12.26 -26.51 -18.38
C ALA A 238 12.65 -27.81 -17.64
N GLU A 239 11.83 -28.19 -16.64
CA GLU A 239 12.02 -29.48 -15.93
C GLU A 239 11.88 -30.67 -16.86
N GLN A 240 10.87 -30.68 -17.74
CA GLN A 240 10.61 -31.79 -18.66
C GLN A 240 11.73 -32.00 -19.69
N VAL A 241 12.29 -30.90 -20.21
CA VAL A 241 13.35 -30.97 -21.22
C VAL A 241 14.76 -31.00 -20.64
N GLY A 242 14.87 -30.80 -19.31
CA GLY A 242 16.16 -30.77 -18.61
C GLY A 242 17.00 -29.53 -18.91
N GLU A 243 16.38 -28.45 -19.39
CA GLU A 243 17.05 -27.16 -19.66
C GLU A 243 16.73 -26.18 -18.54
N PRO A 244 17.74 -25.65 -17.82
CA PRO A 244 17.47 -24.70 -16.74
C PRO A 244 16.94 -23.38 -17.29
N LEU A 245 16.03 -22.76 -16.55
CA LEU A 245 15.56 -21.40 -16.84
C LEU A 245 16.70 -20.39 -16.64
N ASP A 246 16.77 -19.39 -17.50
CA ASP A 246 17.53 -18.17 -17.25
C ASP A 246 16.71 -17.30 -16.25
N ALA A 247 16.95 -17.54 -14.96
CA ALA A 247 16.16 -16.90 -13.90
C ALA A 247 16.27 -15.37 -13.89
N PRO A 248 17.46 -14.74 -14.06
CA PRO A 248 17.55 -13.29 -14.19
C PRO A 248 16.76 -12.74 -15.38
N ALA A 249 16.83 -13.37 -16.54
CA ALA A 249 16.10 -12.96 -17.73
C ALA A 249 14.58 -13.10 -17.52
N LEU A 250 14.13 -14.22 -16.93
CA LEU A 250 12.70 -14.42 -16.65
C LEU A 250 12.18 -13.40 -15.64
N ALA A 251 12.93 -13.12 -14.57
CA ALA A 251 12.57 -12.09 -13.61
C ALA A 251 12.44 -10.70 -14.27
N ARG A 252 13.35 -10.36 -15.17
CA ARG A 252 13.30 -9.10 -15.93
C ARG A 252 12.13 -9.03 -16.88
N ASP A 253 11.91 -10.08 -17.67
CA ASP A 253 10.80 -10.14 -18.63
C ASP A 253 9.45 -10.15 -17.93
N PHE A 254 9.35 -10.77 -16.75
CA PHE A 254 8.17 -10.74 -15.91
C PHE A 254 7.86 -9.32 -15.41
N ALA A 255 8.84 -8.65 -14.82
CA ALA A 255 8.69 -7.26 -14.36
C ALA A 255 8.30 -6.34 -15.51
N GLN A 256 8.89 -6.53 -16.69
CA GLN A 256 8.55 -5.76 -17.88
C GLN A 256 7.11 -6.03 -18.34
N ALA A 257 6.65 -7.26 -18.33
CA ALA A 257 5.28 -7.62 -18.69
C ALA A 257 4.25 -6.98 -17.73
N VAL A 258 4.55 -6.96 -16.42
CA VAL A 258 3.73 -6.25 -15.43
C VAL A 258 3.73 -4.74 -15.71
N SER A 259 4.88 -4.15 -15.94
CA SER A 259 5.03 -2.72 -16.27
C SER A 259 4.28 -2.35 -17.55
N ASP A 260 4.39 -3.16 -18.59
CA ASP A 260 3.69 -2.95 -19.88
C ASP A 260 2.16 -3.07 -19.74
N THR A 261 1.68 -3.77 -18.74
CA THR A 261 0.26 -3.81 -18.37
C THR A 261 -0.16 -2.54 -17.62
N LEU A 262 0.64 -2.08 -16.66
CA LEU A 262 0.29 -0.98 -15.76
C LEU A 262 0.48 0.40 -16.41
N VAL A 263 1.65 0.68 -16.96
CA VAL A 263 2.06 2.04 -17.34
C VAL A 263 1.21 2.60 -18.47
N PRO A 264 0.93 1.90 -19.59
CA PRO A 264 0.06 2.42 -20.64
C PRO A 264 -1.35 2.75 -20.15
N ARG A 265 -1.90 1.94 -19.22
CA ARG A 265 -3.23 2.16 -18.64
C ARG A 265 -3.27 3.38 -17.73
N VAL A 266 -2.24 3.60 -16.94
CA VAL A 266 -2.09 4.81 -16.12
C VAL A 266 -2.05 6.05 -17.00
N MET A 267 -1.27 6.02 -18.07
CA MET A 267 -1.15 7.16 -19.00
C MET A 267 -2.45 7.43 -19.75
N GLU A 268 -3.17 6.39 -20.15
CA GLU A 268 -4.50 6.54 -20.75
C GLU A 268 -5.52 7.09 -19.75
N ALA A 269 -5.51 6.60 -18.51
CA ALA A 269 -6.35 7.13 -17.44
C ALA A 269 -6.05 8.62 -17.16
N ALA A 270 -4.79 9.01 -17.15
CA ALA A 270 -4.38 10.41 -17.00
C ALA A 270 -4.93 11.29 -18.13
N LYS A 271 -4.85 10.81 -19.35
CA LYS A 271 -5.39 11.50 -20.54
C LYS A 271 -6.90 11.65 -20.46
N GLN A 272 -7.63 10.57 -20.12
CA GLN A 272 -9.09 10.58 -20.04
C GLN A 272 -9.61 11.46 -18.90
N SER A 273 -8.95 11.43 -17.73
CA SER A 273 -9.32 12.22 -16.57
C SER A 273 -8.83 13.67 -16.57
N GLY A 274 -7.89 14.00 -17.47
CA GLY A 274 -7.24 15.30 -17.48
C GLY A 274 -6.25 15.51 -16.34
N ARG A 275 -5.87 14.46 -15.61
CA ARG A 275 -4.90 14.55 -14.51
C ARG A 275 -3.48 14.70 -15.05
N THR A 276 -2.72 15.63 -14.51
CA THR A 276 -1.34 15.93 -14.86
C THR A 276 -0.34 15.53 -13.79
N VAL A 277 -0.84 15.11 -12.61
CA VAL A 277 -0.06 14.60 -11.48
C VAL A 277 -0.38 13.13 -11.30
N ILE A 278 0.65 12.30 -11.27
CA ILE A 278 0.57 10.86 -11.10
C ILE A 278 1.35 10.47 -9.84
N VAL A 279 0.77 9.61 -9.03
CA VAL A 279 1.32 9.12 -7.76
C VAL A 279 1.33 7.60 -7.78
N ALA A 280 2.45 6.97 -7.47
CA ALA A 280 2.52 5.53 -7.24
C ALA A 280 2.41 5.22 -5.74
N ALA A 281 1.81 4.09 -5.39
CA ALA A 281 1.60 3.67 -4.01
C ALA A 281 1.61 2.15 -3.87
N GLY A 282 1.96 1.66 -2.69
CA GLY A 282 1.97 0.24 -2.36
C GLY A 282 3.32 -0.44 -2.57
N GLY A 283 3.44 -1.68 -2.07
CA GLY A 283 4.71 -2.42 -2.05
C GLY A 283 5.33 -2.65 -3.41
N VAL A 284 4.52 -2.88 -4.45
CA VAL A 284 5.00 -3.09 -5.83
C VAL A 284 5.54 -1.79 -6.46
N ALA A 285 5.15 -0.62 -5.93
CA ALA A 285 5.73 0.66 -6.34
C ALA A 285 7.24 0.78 -6.06
N ALA A 286 7.81 -0.12 -5.27
CA ALA A 286 9.26 -0.25 -5.05
C ALA A 286 10.01 -0.88 -6.23
N ASN A 287 9.31 -1.54 -7.17
CA ASN A 287 9.93 -2.24 -8.30
C ASN A 287 10.66 -1.27 -9.24
N SER A 288 11.94 -1.54 -9.51
CA SER A 288 12.81 -0.63 -10.27
C SER A 288 12.41 -0.52 -11.74
N VAL A 289 11.90 -1.59 -12.36
CA VAL A 289 11.46 -1.59 -13.76
C VAL A 289 10.21 -0.73 -13.91
N ILE A 290 9.24 -0.90 -13.02
CA ILE A 290 8.00 -0.11 -13.04
C ILE A 290 8.29 1.36 -12.78
N ARG A 291 9.15 1.69 -11.81
CA ARG A 291 9.57 3.07 -11.53
C ARG A 291 10.19 3.74 -12.75
N ALA A 292 11.13 3.07 -13.39
CA ALA A 292 11.82 3.61 -14.57
C ALA A 292 10.84 3.85 -15.74
N ASP A 293 9.91 2.92 -15.96
CA ASP A 293 8.93 3.05 -17.04
C ASP A 293 7.91 4.17 -16.74
N LEU A 294 7.47 4.33 -15.49
CA LEU A 294 6.63 5.46 -15.08
C LEU A 294 7.35 6.80 -15.28
N GLU A 295 8.61 6.90 -14.87
CA GLU A 295 9.41 8.11 -15.05
C GLU A 295 9.49 8.52 -16.53
N ARG A 296 9.84 7.57 -17.41
CA ARG A 296 9.91 7.82 -18.86
C ARG A 296 8.56 8.22 -19.45
N ALA A 297 7.50 7.53 -19.09
CA ALA A 297 6.16 7.80 -19.61
C ALA A 297 5.63 9.16 -19.14
N CYS A 298 5.84 9.51 -17.89
CA CYS A 298 5.42 10.80 -17.34
C CYS A 298 6.22 11.96 -17.92
N GLU A 299 7.53 11.80 -18.08
CA GLU A 299 8.39 12.81 -18.74
C GLU A 299 7.92 13.07 -20.17
N LYS A 300 7.67 12.01 -20.94
CA LYS A 300 7.18 12.12 -22.32
C LYS A 300 5.81 12.79 -22.41
N ALA A 301 4.92 12.54 -21.45
CA ALA A 301 3.56 13.10 -21.43
C ALA A 301 3.49 14.48 -20.76
N GLY A 302 4.57 14.98 -20.16
CA GLY A 302 4.57 16.22 -19.41
C GLY A 302 3.81 16.14 -18.08
N CYS A 303 3.67 14.95 -17.51
CA CYS A 303 3.07 14.72 -16.22
C CYS A 303 4.10 14.80 -15.10
N ARG A 304 3.69 15.33 -13.94
CA ARG A 304 4.49 15.28 -12.73
C ARG A 304 4.28 13.93 -12.02
N LEU A 305 5.37 13.25 -11.69
CA LEU A 305 5.33 11.95 -11.03
C LEU A 305 5.85 12.05 -9.59
N TYR A 306 5.12 11.43 -8.68
CA TYR A 306 5.55 11.20 -7.30
C TYR A 306 5.72 9.69 -7.06
N LEU A 307 6.96 9.28 -6.79
CA LEU A 307 7.31 7.91 -6.40
C LEU A 307 7.68 7.91 -4.92
N PRO A 308 7.01 7.11 -4.08
CA PRO A 308 7.30 7.11 -2.65
C PRO A 308 8.69 6.55 -2.38
N PRO A 309 9.44 7.08 -1.39
CA PRO A 309 10.62 6.40 -0.87
C PRO A 309 10.29 4.97 -0.47
N LEU A 310 11.26 4.04 -0.58
CA LEU A 310 11.04 2.62 -0.35
C LEU A 310 10.42 2.32 1.02
N ARG A 311 10.79 3.07 2.05
CA ARG A 311 10.23 2.93 3.41
C ARG A 311 8.72 3.14 3.49
N TRP A 312 8.13 3.88 2.55
CA TRP A 312 6.69 4.18 2.50
C TRP A 312 5.92 3.33 1.49
N CYS A 313 6.57 2.41 0.81
CA CYS A 313 5.91 1.50 -0.13
C CYS A 313 5.19 0.36 0.59
N GLY A 314 5.81 -0.23 1.63
CA GLY A 314 5.22 -1.32 2.40
C GLY A 314 4.16 -0.86 3.41
N ASP A 315 3.52 -1.83 4.06
CA ASP A 315 2.54 -1.57 5.11
C ASP A 315 3.20 -0.90 6.30
N ASN A 316 2.59 0.16 6.80
CA ASN A 316 3.07 0.91 7.95
C ASN A 316 1.92 1.64 8.66
N GLY A 317 2.15 2.08 9.88
CA GLY A 317 1.15 2.79 10.68
C GLY A 317 1.00 4.25 10.28
N ALA A 318 2.09 4.89 9.86
CA ALA A 318 2.09 6.32 9.53
C ALA A 318 1.16 6.65 8.37
N MET A 319 1.06 5.79 7.35
CA MET A 319 0.16 5.96 6.22
C MET A 319 -1.32 5.99 6.66
N ILE A 320 -1.66 5.23 7.67
CA ILE A 320 -3.02 5.18 8.24
C ILE A 320 -3.29 6.46 9.04
N GLY A 321 -2.31 6.96 9.78
CA GLY A 321 -2.40 8.25 10.46
C GLY A 321 -2.52 9.43 9.51
N ALA A 322 -1.81 9.39 8.38
CA ALA A 322 -1.90 10.41 7.34
C ALA A 322 -3.31 10.49 6.74
N GLN A 323 -3.85 9.38 6.27
CA GLN A 323 -5.22 9.34 5.75
C GLN A 323 -6.25 9.63 6.83
N GLY A 324 -6.05 9.09 8.03
CA GLY A 324 -6.94 9.28 9.17
C GLY A 324 -7.18 10.75 9.51
N TYR A 325 -6.16 11.60 9.39
CA TYR A 325 -6.31 13.03 9.59
C TYR A 325 -7.33 13.65 8.62
N TYR A 326 -7.25 13.32 7.34
CA TYR A 326 -8.18 13.85 6.33
C TYR A 326 -9.57 13.25 6.44
N GLU A 327 -9.68 11.98 6.84
CA GLU A 327 -10.97 11.37 7.17
C GLU A 327 -11.64 12.09 8.35
N TYR A 328 -10.87 12.41 9.38
CA TYR A 328 -11.35 13.18 10.53
C TYR A 328 -11.86 14.58 10.13
N LEU A 329 -11.08 15.30 9.31
CA LEU A 329 -11.48 16.62 8.81
C LEU A 329 -12.78 16.59 7.99
N ALA A 330 -13.03 15.46 7.32
CA ALA A 330 -14.27 15.22 6.56
C ALA A 330 -15.45 14.77 7.45
N GLY A 331 -15.22 14.60 8.76
CA GLY A 331 -16.25 14.14 9.70
C GLY A 331 -16.43 12.61 9.72
N HIS A 332 -15.52 11.86 9.12
CA HIS A 332 -15.59 10.40 9.07
C HIS A 332 -15.02 9.78 10.34
N THR A 333 -15.86 9.67 11.36
CA THR A 333 -15.58 8.95 12.60
C THR A 333 -16.55 7.79 12.76
N ALA A 334 -16.20 6.81 13.61
CA ALA A 334 -17.02 5.64 13.85
C ALA A 334 -17.27 5.42 15.34
N GLY A 335 -18.33 4.70 15.64
CA GLY A 335 -18.63 4.19 16.99
C GLY A 335 -17.98 2.84 17.26
N MET A 336 -18.26 2.29 18.43
CA MET A 336 -17.78 0.96 18.85
C MET A 336 -18.39 -0.19 18.05
N ASP A 337 -19.41 0.07 17.24
CA ASP A 337 -20.05 -0.86 16.30
C ASP A 337 -19.31 -1.00 14.96
N LEU A 338 -18.25 -0.23 14.73
CA LEU A 338 -17.41 -0.38 13.53
C LEU A 338 -16.94 -1.83 13.39
N ASN A 339 -17.13 -2.39 12.20
CA ASN A 339 -16.74 -3.78 11.91
C ASN A 339 -15.55 -3.85 10.95
N ALA A 340 -14.88 -5.01 10.95
CA ALA A 340 -13.83 -5.33 10.00
C ALA A 340 -14.42 -5.95 8.72
N TYR A 341 -13.81 -5.64 7.58
CA TYR A 341 -14.22 -6.19 6.28
C TYR A 341 -13.01 -6.72 5.53
N ALA A 342 -13.16 -7.92 4.95
CA ALA A 342 -12.12 -8.50 4.10
C ALA A 342 -12.01 -7.76 2.75
N THR A 343 -13.14 -7.27 2.25
CA THR A 343 -13.25 -6.50 1.01
C THR A 343 -14.09 -5.25 1.22
N ARG A 344 -13.68 -4.15 0.61
CA ARG A 344 -14.43 -2.89 0.60
C ARG A 344 -13.98 -2.04 -0.58
N ASP A 345 -14.91 -1.37 -1.24
CA ASP A 345 -14.56 -0.44 -2.30
C ASP A 345 -13.84 0.80 -1.71
N ILE A 346 -12.81 1.27 -2.41
CA ILE A 346 -12.02 2.43 -1.95
C ILE A 346 -12.85 3.72 -1.93
N SER A 347 -13.93 3.78 -2.71
CA SER A 347 -14.83 4.94 -2.78
C SER A 347 -15.82 5.02 -1.61
N GLU A 348 -16.00 3.95 -0.85
CA GLU A 348 -16.86 3.90 0.34
C GLU A 348 -16.11 4.42 1.58
#